data_8b7f712457d0be5f3976403bf59aae42
#
_entry.id   8b7f712457d0be5f3976403bf59aae42
#
_cell.length_a   1.000
_cell.length_b   1.000
_cell.length_c   1.000
_cell.angle_alpha   90.00
_cell.angle_beta   90.00
_cell.angle_gamma   90.00
#
_symmetry.space_group_name_H-M   'P 1'
#
loop_
_entity.id
_entity.type
_entity.pdbx_description
1 polymer ?
#
loop_
_entity_poly.entity_id
_entity_poly.type
_entity_poly.pdbx_seq_one_letter_code
_entity_poly.pdbx_strand_id
1 'polypeptide(L)'
;MSTPDEEKPKGERRRGDFLGISAIAAGLLSGLASEKLSQSLESGGWIKVAGWSLTIVFFVIWAVYNAPVVRRKYRNWRTGAAVTSTPSELRAAAEEAEQWLVALGSEAGGLAAAEWFEQNEPRLRYVLASEKPVAAAADDLARICDALDAWYVRQRQPEDLLELSDYLLTVAEGCGRQDLEELATARGATAYRLLGELDTAIARIGISANVAPSRRGHSRTAAALDTRRQVELALVHLARADAAPAGNERDEAVAHARSRLDDARLSRPGPDLAADVAISINLAIVQLYQQDAEGALDLLKPAAARAAAAGDRSAQAHAFELIGVAAWMLKRRDEAVKWWGRAEHHYSEIDEREGQGRCLQHLGSAAVVAGDREGGCRLLKQSGVLRSFESPLLAQYLEAGTRSVAAPPEPAPRGRGVVGWLRRTIELWRLR
;
A
#
# COMPACT_ATOMS: atom_id res chain seq x y z
N MET A 1 10.69 33.40 49.59
CA MET A 1 11.58 32.30 49.14
C MET A 1 10.66 31.14 48.79
N SER A 2 10.25 31.05 47.54
CA SER A 2 9.37 29.98 47.03
C SER A 2 10.26 28.98 46.28
N THR A 3 10.20 27.73 46.67
CA THR A 3 10.87 26.61 46.00
C THR A 3 10.25 26.38 44.62
N PRO A 4 11.03 26.12 43.55
CA PRO A 4 10.48 25.78 42.25
C PRO A 4 9.95 24.33 42.25
N ASP A 5 8.73 24.17 41.79
CA ASP A 5 8.13 22.88 41.48
C ASP A 5 8.96 22.14 40.42
N GLU A 6 9.44 20.96 40.76
CA GLU A 6 10.09 20.01 39.86
C GLU A 6 9.04 19.46 38.90
N GLU A 7 9.03 19.96 37.67
CA GLU A 7 8.20 19.45 36.57
C GLU A 7 8.73 18.07 36.15
N LYS A 8 8.03 17.01 36.55
CA LYS A 8 8.30 15.63 36.12
C LYS A 8 8.19 15.52 34.59
N PRO A 9 9.14 14.88 33.92
CA PRO A 9 9.15 14.76 32.46
C PRO A 9 7.90 14.03 31.95
N LYS A 10 7.24 14.61 30.95
CA LYS A 10 5.98 14.12 30.32
C LYS A 10 5.99 12.64 29.90
N GLY A 11 7.16 12.05 29.71
CA GLY A 11 7.35 10.65 29.36
C GLY A 11 7.00 9.64 30.48
N GLU A 12 7.18 10.03 31.75
CA GLU A 12 6.86 9.15 32.90
C GLU A 12 5.35 9.04 33.18
N ARG A 13 4.58 10.10 32.93
CA ARG A 13 3.11 10.06 33.08
C ARG A 13 2.46 9.06 32.10
N ARG A 14 2.85 9.02 30.83
CA ARG A 14 2.33 8.06 29.85
C ARG A 14 2.70 6.61 30.17
N ARG A 15 3.83 6.37 30.83
CA ARG A 15 4.27 5.02 31.25
C ARG A 15 3.42 4.46 32.38
N GLY A 16 3.07 5.31 33.37
CA GLY A 16 2.22 4.92 34.49
C GLY A 16 0.79 4.58 34.08
N ASP A 17 0.22 5.38 33.17
CA ASP A 17 -1.17 5.22 32.74
C ASP A 17 -1.39 3.92 31.93
N PHE A 18 -0.42 3.54 31.07
CA PHE A 18 -0.54 2.32 30.25
C PHE A 18 -0.39 1.02 31.05
N LEU A 19 0.53 1.00 32.04
CA LEU A 19 0.68 -0.13 32.97
C LEU A 19 -0.52 -0.23 33.94
N GLY A 20 -1.08 0.91 34.34
CA GLY A 20 -2.29 0.96 35.17
C GLY A 20 -3.52 0.39 34.46
N ILE A 21 -3.75 0.78 33.21
CA ILE A 21 -4.91 0.31 32.42
C ILE A 21 -4.81 -1.19 32.10
N SER A 22 -3.63 -1.70 31.78
CA SER A 22 -3.43 -3.13 31.51
C SER A 22 -3.52 -3.99 32.77
N ALA A 23 -3.05 -3.51 33.92
CA ALA A 23 -3.17 -4.19 35.20
C ALA A 23 -4.62 -4.18 35.72
N ILE A 24 -5.35 -3.09 35.57
CA ILE A 24 -6.77 -2.98 35.90
C ILE A 24 -7.61 -3.89 34.99
N ALA A 25 -7.36 -3.93 33.70
CA ALA A 25 -8.06 -4.82 32.78
C ALA A 25 -7.78 -6.31 33.08
N ALA A 26 -6.55 -6.69 33.40
CA ALA A 26 -6.21 -8.05 33.80
C ALA A 26 -6.81 -8.44 35.16
N GLY A 27 -6.82 -7.51 36.14
CA GLY A 27 -7.42 -7.72 37.44
C GLY A 27 -8.95 -7.84 37.40
N LEU A 28 -9.62 -7.00 36.61
CA LEU A 28 -11.08 -7.07 36.40
C LEU A 28 -11.48 -8.34 35.66
N LEU A 29 -10.72 -8.79 34.66
CA LEU A 29 -10.99 -10.03 33.92
C LEU A 29 -10.77 -11.28 34.80
N SER A 30 -9.74 -11.31 35.65
CA SER A 30 -9.48 -12.44 36.55
C SER A 30 -10.51 -12.51 37.70
N GLY A 31 -10.91 -11.35 38.27
CA GLY A 31 -11.94 -11.28 39.31
C GLY A 31 -13.34 -11.69 38.83
N LEU A 32 -13.77 -11.13 37.70
CA LEU A 32 -15.05 -11.47 37.08
C LEU A 32 -15.12 -12.91 36.57
N ALA A 33 -14.00 -13.47 36.11
CA ALA A 33 -13.93 -14.86 35.64
C ALA A 33 -14.06 -15.85 36.82
N SER A 34 -13.40 -15.60 37.96
CA SER A 34 -13.42 -16.52 39.10
C SER A 34 -14.79 -16.56 39.78
N GLU A 35 -15.43 -15.40 39.98
CA GLU A 35 -16.72 -15.30 40.67
C GLU A 35 -17.90 -15.85 39.84
N LYS A 36 -17.90 -15.61 38.50
CA LYS A 36 -18.92 -16.16 37.60
C LYS A 36 -18.71 -17.63 37.24
N LEU A 37 -17.46 -18.11 37.25
CA LEU A 37 -17.19 -19.54 37.03
C LEU A 37 -17.71 -20.39 38.20
N SER A 38 -17.51 -19.95 39.45
CA SER A 38 -18.04 -20.66 40.63
C SER A 38 -19.58 -20.71 40.63
N GLN A 39 -20.25 -19.57 40.38
CA GLN A 39 -21.70 -19.51 40.25
C GLN A 39 -22.28 -20.30 39.06
N SER A 40 -21.54 -20.44 37.99
CA SER A 40 -21.94 -21.18 36.78
C SER A 40 -21.82 -22.69 36.93
N LEU A 41 -20.87 -23.16 37.74
CA LEU A 41 -20.70 -24.57 38.09
C LEU A 41 -21.83 -25.09 39.00
N GLU A 42 -22.31 -24.23 39.90
CA GLU A 42 -23.41 -24.58 40.81
C GLU A 42 -24.79 -24.64 40.10
N SER A 43 -24.98 -23.94 38.97
CA SER A 43 -26.26 -23.81 38.27
C SER A 43 -26.48 -24.77 37.07
N GLY A 44 -25.59 -25.72 36.84
CA GLY A 44 -25.76 -26.75 35.79
C GLY A 44 -25.77 -26.23 34.33
N GLY A 45 -25.30 -25.03 34.08
CA GLY A 45 -25.48 -24.35 32.81
C GLY A 45 -24.36 -24.63 31.77
N TRP A 46 -24.38 -25.78 31.12
CA TRP A 46 -23.49 -26.15 29.99
C TRP A 46 -23.37 -25.07 28.91
N ILE A 47 -24.43 -24.31 28.65
CA ILE A 47 -24.46 -23.22 27.69
C ILE A 47 -23.54 -22.07 28.08
N LYS A 48 -23.44 -21.77 29.39
CA LYS A 48 -22.55 -20.69 29.88
C LYS A 48 -21.08 -21.10 29.82
N VAL A 49 -20.77 -22.38 30.10
CA VAL A 49 -19.39 -22.90 29.97
C VAL A 49 -18.95 -22.91 28.52
N ALA A 50 -19.82 -23.30 27.60
CA ALA A 50 -19.53 -23.24 26.14
C ALA A 50 -19.32 -21.79 25.64
N GLY A 51 -20.10 -20.82 26.14
CA GLY A 51 -19.94 -19.40 25.83
C GLY A 51 -18.59 -18.85 26.30
N TRP A 52 -18.17 -19.17 27.51
CA TRP A 52 -16.85 -18.76 28.03
C TRP A 52 -15.70 -19.44 27.32
N SER A 53 -15.82 -20.71 26.96
CA SER A 53 -14.82 -21.42 26.18
C SER A 53 -14.63 -20.80 24.79
N LEU A 54 -15.74 -20.44 24.13
CA LEU A 54 -15.70 -19.72 22.85
C LEU A 54 -15.03 -18.34 22.98
N THR A 55 -15.32 -17.61 24.05
CA THR A 55 -14.71 -16.29 24.31
C THR A 55 -13.20 -16.41 24.53
N ILE A 56 -12.77 -17.41 25.30
CA ILE A 56 -11.34 -17.68 25.53
C ILE A 56 -10.65 -18.09 24.23
N VAL A 57 -11.26 -18.97 23.45
CA VAL A 57 -10.73 -19.38 22.13
C VAL A 57 -10.63 -18.19 21.19
N PHE A 58 -11.65 -17.34 21.12
CA PHE A 58 -11.63 -16.10 20.34
C PHE A 58 -10.50 -15.16 20.79
N PHE A 59 -10.33 -14.99 22.12
CA PHE A 59 -9.25 -14.14 22.66
C PHE A 59 -7.86 -14.70 22.39
N VAL A 60 -7.70 -16.03 22.42
CA VAL A 60 -6.44 -16.71 22.07
C VAL A 60 -6.16 -16.55 20.57
N ILE A 61 -7.16 -16.77 19.73
CA ILE A 61 -7.02 -16.56 18.27
C ILE A 61 -6.68 -15.10 17.97
N TRP A 62 -7.41 -14.15 18.59
CA TRP A 62 -7.14 -12.72 18.44
C TRP A 62 -5.73 -12.36 18.94
N ALA A 63 -5.29 -12.88 20.09
CA ALA A 63 -3.96 -12.65 20.63
C ALA A 63 -2.85 -13.25 19.74
N VAL A 64 -3.08 -14.44 19.17
CA VAL A 64 -2.14 -15.06 18.22
C VAL A 64 -2.08 -14.27 16.91
N TYR A 65 -3.24 -13.82 16.42
CA TYR A 65 -3.32 -13.01 15.19
C TYR A 65 -2.68 -11.63 15.35
N ASN A 66 -2.85 -11.02 16.53
CA ASN A 66 -2.26 -9.72 16.84
C ASN A 66 -0.87 -9.81 17.50
N ALA A 67 -0.38 -11.02 17.82
CA ALA A 67 0.94 -11.20 18.43
C ALA A 67 2.10 -10.56 17.64
N PRO A 68 2.13 -10.58 16.30
CA PRO A 68 3.16 -9.88 15.55
C PRO A 68 3.12 -8.37 15.77
N VAL A 69 1.92 -7.77 15.75
CA VAL A 69 1.72 -6.32 15.94
C VAL A 69 2.08 -5.90 17.37
N VAL A 70 1.63 -6.68 18.36
CA VAL A 70 1.94 -6.43 19.78
C VAL A 70 3.42 -6.67 20.08
N ARG A 71 4.03 -7.74 19.52
CA ARG A 71 5.47 -7.99 19.63
C ARG A 71 6.28 -6.88 18.95
N ARG A 72 5.82 -6.38 17.80
CA ARG A 72 6.45 -5.28 17.07
C ARG A 72 6.40 -3.99 17.90
N LYS A 73 5.22 -3.61 18.44
CA LYS A 73 5.08 -2.47 19.38
C LYS A 73 5.91 -2.63 20.65
N TYR A 74 5.92 -3.82 21.26
CA TYR A 74 6.68 -4.08 22.48
C TYR A 74 8.20 -4.09 22.23
N ARG A 75 8.64 -4.63 21.10
CA ARG A 75 10.06 -4.59 20.69
C ARG A 75 10.53 -3.15 20.47
N ASN A 76 9.74 -2.34 19.76
CA ASN A 76 10.04 -0.93 19.52
C ASN A 76 10.07 -0.12 20.82
N TRP A 77 9.26 -0.50 21.80
CA TRP A 77 9.27 0.14 23.12
C TRP A 77 10.46 -0.28 24.01
N ARG A 78 10.93 -1.51 23.89
CA ARG A 78 12.03 -2.04 24.71
C ARG A 78 13.42 -1.57 24.25
N THR A 79 13.56 -1.22 22.98
CA THR A 79 14.80 -0.67 22.41
C THR A 79 14.97 0.83 22.65
N GLY A 80 14.01 1.49 23.28
CA GLY A 80 14.04 2.92 23.59
C GLY A 80 15.02 3.37 24.71
N ALA A 81 16.14 2.68 24.89
CA ALA A 81 17.27 3.25 25.60
C ALA A 81 17.95 4.23 24.62
N ALA A 82 17.95 5.51 24.96
CA ALA A 82 18.51 6.59 24.17
C ALA A 82 20.03 6.40 23.95
N VAL A 83 20.36 5.59 22.97
CA VAL A 83 21.67 5.65 22.33
C VAL A 83 21.48 6.64 21.19
N THR A 84 22.00 7.84 21.33
CA THR A 84 22.06 8.81 20.23
C THR A 84 22.99 8.21 19.18
N SER A 85 22.47 7.96 17.96
CA SER A 85 23.32 7.57 16.85
C SER A 85 24.32 8.69 16.56
N THR A 86 25.51 8.33 16.08
CA THR A 86 26.47 9.35 15.67
C THR A 86 26.03 9.93 14.31
N PRO A 87 26.30 11.21 14.00
CA PRO A 87 25.96 11.79 12.70
C PRO A 87 26.53 11.00 11.52
N SER A 88 27.60 10.25 11.71
CA SER A 88 28.16 9.33 10.72
C SER A 88 27.32 8.08 10.51
N GLU A 89 26.63 7.60 11.56
CA GLU A 89 25.77 6.41 11.48
C GLU A 89 24.45 6.72 10.76
N LEU A 90 23.82 7.87 11.03
CA LEU A 90 22.64 8.33 10.31
C LEU A 90 22.93 8.45 8.81
N ARG A 91 24.02 9.14 8.46
CA ARG A 91 24.43 9.33 7.07
C ARG A 91 24.70 8.00 6.37
N ALA A 92 25.42 7.09 7.00
CA ALA A 92 25.70 5.77 6.44
C ALA A 92 24.41 4.98 6.22
N ALA A 93 23.48 5.02 7.17
CA ALA A 93 22.17 4.36 7.03
C ALA A 93 21.35 4.98 5.90
N ALA A 94 21.39 6.31 5.71
CA ALA A 94 20.69 7.00 4.62
C ALA A 94 21.28 6.65 3.25
N GLU A 95 22.61 6.64 3.13
CA GLU A 95 23.30 6.27 1.89
C GLU A 95 23.04 4.80 1.51
N GLU A 96 23.07 3.90 2.48
CA GLU A 96 22.78 2.48 2.28
C GLU A 96 21.32 2.28 1.88
N ALA A 97 20.37 2.92 2.56
CA ALA A 97 18.95 2.83 2.26
C ALA A 97 18.63 3.35 0.84
N GLU A 98 19.24 4.46 0.42
CA GLU A 98 19.07 5.01 -0.93
C GLU A 98 19.62 4.07 -2.02
N GLN A 99 20.78 3.44 -1.80
CA GLN A 99 21.33 2.47 -2.73
C GLN A 99 20.37 1.29 -2.94
N TRP A 100 19.82 0.75 -1.86
CA TRP A 100 18.87 -0.35 -1.93
C TRP A 100 17.50 0.05 -2.46
N LEU A 101 17.08 1.30 -2.25
CA LEU A 101 15.88 1.85 -2.89
C LEU A 101 16.01 1.81 -4.43
N VAL A 102 17.15 2.24 -4.97
CA VAL A 102 17.41 2.18 -6.43
C VAL A 102 17.38 0.74 -6.94
N ALA A 103 17.95 -0.20 -6.17
CA ALA A 103 17.98 -1.61 -6.54
C ALA A 103 16.59 -2.28 -6.46
N LEU A 104 15.68 -1.79 -5.62
CA LEU A 104 14.40 -2.44 -5.29
C LEU A 104 13.49 -2.66 -6.51
N GLY A 105 13.51 -1.75 -7.49
CA GLY A 105 12.75 -1.85 -8.75
C GLY A 105 13.52 -2.48 -9.91
N SER A 106 14.80 -2.83 -9.73
CA SER A 106 15.68 -3.29 -10.78
C SER A 106 15.67 -4.81 -10.95
N GLU A 107 15.87 -5.29 -12.17
CA GLU A 107 16.02 -6.72 -12.48
C GLU A 107 17.21 -7.34 -11.73
N ALA A 108 18.35 -6.65 -11.76
CA ALA A 108 19.60 -7.20 -11.21
C ALA A 108 19.66 -7.22 -9.69
N GLY A 109 18.92 -6.36 -9.01
CA GLY A 109 19.02 -6.16 -7.55
C GLY A 109 17.72 -6.28 -6.78
N GLY A 110 16.56 -6.36 -7.44
CA GLY A 110 15.26 -6.25 -6.80
C GLY A 110 14.99 -7.30 -5.73
N LEU A 111 15.37 -8.55 -5.96
CA LEU A 111 15.23 -9.63 -4.99
C LEU A 111 16.16 -9.42 -3.78
N ALA A 112 17.43 -9.13 -4.03
CA ALA A 112 18.40 -8.84 -2.97
C ALA A 112 18.01 -7.60 -2.16
N ALA A 113 17.45 -6.58 -2.83
CA ALA A 113 16.95 -5.38 -2.15
C ALA A 113 15.74 -5.68 -1.26
N ALA A 114 14.79 -6.50 -1.73
CA ALA A 114 13.65 -6.92 -0.92
C ALA A 114 14.10 -7.66 0.35
N GLU A 115 15.03 -8.61 0.20
CA GLU A 115 15.62 -9.34 1.32
C GLU A 115 16.39 -8.43 2.29
N TRP A 116 17.14 -7.46 1.74
CA TRP A 116 17.84 -6.47 2.54
C TRP A 116 16.86 -5.59 3.36
N PHE A 117 15.78 -5.09 2.74
CA PHE A 117 14.78 -4.29 3.45
C PHE A 117 14.09 -5.11 4.54
N GLU A 118 13.74 -6.37 4.28
CA GLU A 118 13.14 -7.24 5.29
C GLU A 118 14.03 -7.39 6.53
N GLN A 119 15.34 -7.51 6.33
CA GLN A 119 16.32 -7.65 7.40
C GLN A 119 16.64 -6.32 8.10
N ASN A 120 16.70 -5.21 7.37
CA ASN A 120 17.19 -3.92 7.87
C ASN A 120 16.08 -2.91 8.24
N GLU A 121 14.82 -3.15 7.88
CA GLU A 121 13.71 -2.27 8.26
C GLU A 121 13.68 -1.94 9.76
N PRO A 122 13.87 -2.89 10.69
CA PRO A 122 13.88 -2.59 12.11
C PRO A 122 15.06 -1.69 12.53
N ARG A 123 16.22 -1.82 11.88
CA ARG A 123 17.39 -0.96 12.11
C ARG A 123 17.12 0.46 11.62
N LEU A 124 16.59 0.62 10.41
CA LEU A 124 16.25 1.94 9.85
C LEU A 124 15.22 2.67 10.71
N ARG A 125 14.17 1.98 11.17
CA ARG A 125 13.20 2.55 12.13
C ARG A 125 13.86 2.96 13.45
N TYR A 126 14.80 2.17 13.93
CA TYR A 126 15.54 2.51 15.13
C TYR A 126 16.37 3.78 14.94
N VAL A 127 17.08 3.94 13.82
CA VAL A 127 17.84 5.14 13.49
C VAL A 127 16.92 6.37 13.45
N LEU A 128 15.76 6.28 12.74
CA LEU A 128 14.76 7.35 12.71
C LEU A 128 14.28 7.74 14.12
N ALA A 129 14.00 6.74 14.99
CA ALA A 129 13.50 6.98 16.34
C ALA A 129 14.57 7.56 17.30
N SER A 130 15.85 7.34 17.00
CA SER A 130 16.97 7.76 17.86
C SER A 130 17.41 9.18 17.56
N GLU A 131 17.17 9.66 16.34
CA GLU A 131 17.65 10.96 15.89
C GLU A 131 16.72 12.11 16.28
N LYS A 132 17.32 13.24 16.56
CA LYS A 132 16.57 14.48 16.77
C LYS A 132 16.30 15.16 15.43
N PRO A 133 15.10 15.69 15.21
CA PRO A 133 14.76 16.43 14.01
C PRO A 133 15.44 17.80 14.02
N VAL A 134 16.69 17.84 13.57
CA VAL A 134 17.48 19.07 13.41
C VAL A 134 17.78 19.29 11.93
N ALA A 135 17.92 20.55 11.51
CA ALA A 135 18.09 20.91 10.11
C ALA A 135 19.28 20.19 9.42
N ALA A 136 20.36 19.91 10.16
CA ALA A 136 21.52 19.19 9.63
C ALA A 136 21.25 17.69 9.34
N ALA A 137 20.27 17.09 9.99
CA ALA A 137 19.88 15.69 9.84
C ALA A 137 18.69 15.51 8.87
N ALA A 138 17.97 16.58 8.54
CA ALA A 138 16.69 16.50 7.83
C ALA A 138 16.77 15.77 6.48
N ASP A 139 17.81 15.99 5.70
CA ASP A 139 17.97 15.36 4.39
C ASP A 139 18.26 13.85 4.53
N ASP A 140 19.09 13.45 5.46
CA ASP A 140 19.39 12.03 5.69
C ASP A 140 18.19 11.29 6.28
N LEU A 141 17.43 11.92 7.18
CA LEU A 141 16.16 11.38 7.68
C LEU A 141 15.14 11.23 6.55
N ALA A 142 15.04 12.22 5.66
CA ALA A 142 14.14 12.15 4.50
C ALA A 142 14.52 11.02 3.54
N ARG A 143 15.81 10.76 3.28
CA ARG A 143 16.31 9.67 2.43
C ARG A 143 15.93 8.29 3.00
N ILE A 144 16.06 8.09 4.32
CA ILE A 144 15.61 6.85 4.97
C ILE A 144 14.09 6.72 4.86
N CYS A 145 13.34 7.82 5.06
CA CYS A 145 11.90 7.82 4.88
C CYS A 145 11.50 7.51 3.43
N ASP A 146 12.23 7.97 2.41
CA ASP A 146 11.98 7.64 1.00
C ASP A 146 12.12 6.14 0.74
N ALA A 147 13.17 5.54 1.28
CA ALA A 147 13.42 4.12 1.11
C ALA A 147 12.36 3.25 1.80
N LEU A 148 11.99 3.59 3.04
CA LEU A 148 10.93 2.89 3.77
C LEU A 148 9.54 3.12 3.18
N ASP A 149 9.25 4.31 2.61
CA ASP A 149 8.00 4.60 1.88
C ASP A 149 7.81 3.60 0.73
N ALA A 150 8.82 3.47 -0.14
CA ALA A 150 8.76 2.54 -1.25
C ALA A 150 8.60 1.08 -0.78
N TRP A 151 9.29 0.70 0.29
CA TRP A 151 9.18 -0.62 0.89
C TRP A 151 7.78 -0.89 1.45
N TYR A 152 7.20 0.03 2.25
CA TYR A 152 5.87 -0.14 2.84
C TYR A 152 4.76 -0.12 1.80
N VAL A 153 4.88 0.71 0.76
CA VAL A 153 3.96 0.70 -0.38
C VAL A 153 3.99 -0.66 -1.05
N ARG A 154 5.17 -1.23 -1.29
CA ARG A 154 5.34 -2.55 -1.91
C ARG A 154 4.80 -3.69 -1.04
N GLN A 155 5.03 -3.63 0.28
CA GLN A 155 4.54 -4.62 1.24
C GLN A 155 3.08 -4.41 1.66
N ARG A 156 2.42 -3.39 1.16
CA ARG A 156 1.06 -2.99 1.54
C ARG A 156 0.88 -2.85 3.05
N GLN A 157 1.73 -2.06 3.65
CA GLN A 157 1.70 -1.74 5.07
C GLN A 157 1.25 -0.29 5.28
N PRO A 158 -0.04 0.05 5.08
CA PRO A 158 -0.50 1.43 5.10
C PRO A 158 -0.40 2.07 6.49
N GLU A 159 -0.51 1.29 7.56
CA GLU A 159 -0.35 1.79 8.93
C GLU A 159 1.10 2.22 9.20
N ASP A 160 2.08 1.43 8.76
CA ASP A 160 3.50 1.77 8.90
C ASP A 160 3.85 2.97 8.00
N LEU A 161 3.25 3.06 6.81
CA LEU A 161 3.40 4.20 5.90
C LEU A 161 2.83 5.48 6.52
N LEU A 162 1.68 5.41 7.20
CA LEU A 162 1.08 6.55 7.87
C LEU A 162 1.95 7.02 9.05
N GLU A 163 2.46 6.08 9.87
CA GLU A 163 3.40 6.39 10.96
C GLU A 163 4.67 7.07 10.43
N LEU A 164 5.20 6.59 9.31
CA LEU A 164 6.36 7.17 8.64
C LEU A 164 6.09 8.59 8.12
N SER A 165 4.90 8.81 7.55
CA SER A 165 4.45 10.12 7.08
C SER A 165 4.35 11.12 8.22
N ASP A 166 3.76 10.74 9.36
CA ASP A 166 3.62 11.60 10.53
C ASP A 166 4.98 11.89 11.19
N TYR A 167 5.90 10.92 11.16
CA TYR A 167 7.28 11.15 11.57
C TYR A 167 7.97 12.20 10.67
N LEU A 168 7.88 12.06 9.35
CA LEU A 168 8.47 13.02 8.41
C LEU A 168 7.88 14.43 8.56
N LEU A 169 6.56 14.52 8.84
CA LEU A 169 5.90 15.79 9.15
C LEU A 169 6.50 16.44 10.40
N THR A 170 6.75 15.66 11.45
CA THR A 170 7.39 16.15 12.67
C THR A 170 8.80 16.68 12.39
N VAL A 171 9.56 15.99 11.52
CA VAL A 171 10.90 16.46 11.09
C VAL A 171 10.79 17.76 10.32
N ALA A 172 9.83 17.85 9.37
CA ALA A 172 9.60 19.03 8.55
C ALA A 172 9.26 20.26 9.40
N GLU A 173 8.32 20.12 10.33
CA GLU A 173 7.91 21.17 11.27
C GLU A 173 9.08 21.61 12.17
N GLY A 174 9.80 20.65 12.74
CA GLY A 174 10.96 20.93 13.62
C GLY A 174 12.12 21.65 12.92
N CYS A 175 12.24 21.46 11.59
CA CYS A 175 13.31 22.05 10.77
C CYS A 175 12.83 23.25 9.91
N GLY A 176 11.55 23.57 9.89
CA GLY A 176 10.98 24.60 9.02
C GLY A 176 11.10 24.28 7.52
N ARG A 177 11.03 22.98 7.14
CA ARG A 177 11.23 22.46 5.78
C ARG A 177 9.88 22.20 5.10
N GLN A 178 9.34 23.20 4.42
CA GLN A 178 8.06 23.12 3.70
C GLN A 178 8.04 22.02 2.62
N ASP A 179 9.15 21.78 1.95
CA ASP A 179 9.27 20.70 0.95
C ASP A 179 9.08 19.31 1.55
N LEU A 180 9.60 19.06 2.77
CA LEU A 180 9.39 17.80 3.49
C LEU A 180 7.96 17.70 4.05
N GLU A 181 7.34 18.81 4.43
CA GLU A 181 5.94 18.87 4.85
C GLU A 181 5.00 18.46 3.69
N GLU A 182 5.21 19.02 2.50
CA GLU A 182 4.46 18.65 1.30
C GLU A 182 4.66 17.17 0.93
N LEU A 183 5.89 16.66 1.03
CA LEU A 183 6.21 15.26 0.80
C LEU A 183 5.53 14.34 1.82
N ALA A 184 5.59 14.67 3.10
CA ALA A 184 4.92 13.93 4.17
C ALA A 184 3.40 13.89 3.96
N THR A 185 2.82 15.02 3.57
CA THR A 185 1.39 15.14 3.27
C THR A 185 0.99 14.21 2.12
N ALA A 186 1.76 14.17 1.03
CA ALA A 186 1.49 13.29 -0.10
C ALA A 186 1.57 11.80 0.29
N ARG A 187 2.55 11.43 1.12
CA ARG A 187 2.70 10.05 1.64
C ARG A 187 1.56 9.64 2.56
N GLY A 188 1.14 10.55 3.46
CA GLY A 188 -0.02 10.31 4.30
C GLY A 188 -1.29 10.09 3.48
N ALA A 189 -1.46 10.82 2.38
CA ALA A 189 -2.56 10.59 1.45
C ALA A 189 -2.47 9.22 0.76
N THR A 190 -1.27 8.78 0.37
CA THR A 190 -1.05 7.40 -0.14
C THR A 190 -1.49 6.36 0.90
N ALA A 191 -1.11 6.54 2.17
CA ALA A 191 -1.50 5.63 3.25
C ALA A 191 -3.02 5.57 3.43
N TYR A 192 -3.69 6.72 3.51
CA TYR A 192 -5.15 6.78 3.62
C TYR A 192 -5.86 6.17 2.41
N ARG A 193 -5.34 6.39 1.20
CA ARG A 193 -5.86 5.74 -0.01
C ARG A 193 -5.74 4.22 0.07
N LEU A 194 -4.62 3.69 0.56
CA LEU A 194 -4.41 2.26 0.74
C LEU A 194 -5.32 1.65 1.83
N LEU A 195 -5.68 2.44 2.86
CA LEU A 195 -6.68 2.09 3.86
C LEU A 195 -8.12 2.16 3.32
N GLY A 196 -8.33 2.75 2.15
CA GLY A 196 -9.67 2.97 1.58
C GLY A 196 -10.36 4.25 2.09
N GLU A 197 -9.67 5.04 2.89
CA GLU A 197 -10.17 6.31 3.45
C GLU A 197 -9.97 7.45 2.45
N LEU A 198 -10.71 7.40 1.33
CA LEU A 198 -10.47 8.26 0.16
C LEU A 198 -10.77 9.75 0.43
N ASP A 199 -11.75 10.06 1.28
CA ASP A 199 -12.06 11.43 1.64
C ASP A 199 -10.99 12.05 2.53
N THR A 200 -10.45 11.25 3.47
CA THR A 200 -9.32 11.64 4.31
C THR A 200 -8.06 11.87 3.47
N ALA A 201 -7.81 11.03 2.46
CA ALA A 201 -6.70 11.20 1.52
C ALA A 201 -6.80 12.54 0.76
N ILE A 202 -7.97 12.90 0.24
CA ILE A 202 -8.19 14.18 -0.45
C ILE A 202 -8.02 15.35 0.51
N ALA A 203 -8.60 15.27 1.71
CA ALA A 203 -8.48 16.33 2.71
C ALA A 203 -7.01 16.58 3.09
N ARG A 204 -6.23 15.49 3.25
CA ARG A 204 -4.79 15.57 3.56
C ARG A 204 -4.02 16.33 2.47
N ILE A 205 -4.25 16.02 1.20
CA ILE A 205 -3.62 16.72 0.07
C ILE A 205 -4.11 18.18 -0.02
N GLY A 206 -5.39 18.45 0.24
CA GLY A 206 -6.00 19.76 0.17
C GLY A 206 -5.44 20.76 1.18
N ILE A 207 -5.02 20.32 2.34
CA ILE A 207 -4.39 21.17 3.37
C ILE A 207 -3.11 21.81 2.81
N SER A 208 -2.27 21.05 2.13
CA SER A 208 -1.03 21.53 1.52
C SER A 208 -1.29 22.51 0.35
N ALA A 209 -2.40 22.37 -0.37
CA ALA A 209 -2.75 23.23 -1.49
C ALA A 209 -3.16 24.66 -1.08
N ASN A 210 -3.61 24.86 0.15
CA ASN A 210 -4.02 26.15 0.69
C ASN A 210 -2.84 27.01 1.20
N VAL A 211 -1.65 26.44 1.30
CA VAL A 211 -0.43 27.20 1.54
C VAL A 211 -0.11 27.92 0.22
N ALA A 212 -0.37 29.22 0.17
CA ALA A 212 -0.16 30.04 -1.02
C ALA A 212 1.22 29.74 -1.61
N PRO A 213 1.32 29.49 -2.94
CA PRO A 213 2.61 29.23 -3.56
C PRO A 213 3.53 30.41 -3.23
N SER A 214 4.60 30.12 -2.50
CA SER A 214 5.56 31.17 -2.14
C SER A 214 6.01 31.80 -3.47
N ARG A 215 5.92 33.14 -3.59
CA ARG A 215 6.27 33.93 -4.77
C ARG A 215 7.74 33.79 -5.21
N ARG A 216 8.49 32.89 -4.61
CA ARG A 216 9.83 32.50 -5.01
C ARG A 216 9.74 31.52 -6.15
N GLY A 217 10.23 31.92 -7.29
CA GLY A 217 10.14 31.26 -8.58
C GLY A 217 10.16 29.72 -8.50
N HIS A 218 9.35 29.10 -9.34
CA HIS A 218 9.09 27.67 -9.43
C HIS A 218 10.40 26.87 -9.37
N SER A 219 10.82 26.48 -8.17
CA SER A 219 12.00 25.62 -8.05
C SER A 219 11.67 24.28 -8.68
N ARG A 220 12.66 23.61 -9.24
CA ARG A 220 12.50 22.29 -9.84
C ARG A 220 11.89 21.30 -8.83
N THR A 221 12.24 21.44 -7.56
CA THR A 221 11.71 20.64 -6.45
C THR A 221 10.22 20.89 -6.23
N ALA A 222 9.77 22.16 -6.22
CA ALA A 222 8.35 22.48 -6.05
C ALA A 222 7.49 21.93 -7.19
N ALA A 223 7.99 21.99 -8.44
CA ALA A 223 7.30 21.41 -9.60
C ALA A 223 7.25 19.87 -9.51
N ALA A 224 8.28 19.20 -9.01
CA ALA A 224 8.28 17.75 -8.81
C ALA A 224 7.27 17.33 -7.74
N LEU A 225 7.20 18.07 -6.63
CA LEU A 225 6.20 17.84 -5.56
C LEU A 225 4.78 18.06 -6.04
N ASP A 226 4.54 19.11 -6.85
CA ASP A 226 3.22 19.35 -7.45
C ASP A 226 2.84 18.21 -8.40
N THR A 227 3.77 17.76 -9.24
CA THR A 227 3.55 16.59 -10.11
C THR A 227 3.15 15.35 -9.29
N ARG A 228 3.88 15.05 -8.20
CA ARG A 228 3.56 13.93 -7.29
C ARG A 228 2.18 14.08 -6.68
N ARG A 229 1.82 15.27 -6.21
CA ARG A 229 0.51 15.59 -5.64
C ARG A 229 -0.62 15.35 -6.64
N GLN A 230 -0.47 15.81 -7.88
CA GLN A 230 -1.47 15.61 -8.93
C GLN A 230 -1.63 14.11 -9.28
N VAL A 231 -0.54 13.36 -9.34
CA VAL A 231 -0.60 11.91 -9.56
C VAL A 231 -1.32 11.22 -8.40
N GLU A 232 -1.04 11.56 -7.14
CA GLU A 232 -1.72 10.96 -6.00
C GLU A 232 -3.22 11.29 -5.97
N LEU A 233 -3.61 12.53 -6.29
CA LEU A 233 -5.02 12.90 -6.47
C LEU A 233 -5.69 12.07 -7.56
N ALA A 234 -5.01 11.86 -8.68
CA ALA A 234 -5.53 11.01 -9.75
C ALA A 234 -5.76 9.57 -9.27
N LEU A 235 -4.82 9.01 -8.50
CA LEU A 235 -4.94 7.67 -7.94
C LEU A 235 -6.12 7.56 -6.94
N VAL A 236 -6.36 8.60 -6.13
CA VAL A 236 -7.54 8.65 -5.25
C VAL A 236 -8.83 8.67 -6.06
N HIS A 237 -8.90 9.45 -7.14
CA HIS A 237 -10.07 9.45 -8.02
C HIS A 237 -10.26 8.13 -8.76
N LEU A 238 -9.19 7.46 -9.21
CA LEU A 238 -9.28 6.11 -9.77
C LEU A 238 -9.79 5.11 -8.73
N ALA A 239 -9.35 5.22 -7.47
CA ALA A 239 -9.88 4.41 -6.37
C ALA A 239 -11.37 4.65 -6.12
N ARG A 240 -11.83 5.91 -6.21
CA ARG A 240 -13.27 6.24 -6.16
C ARG A 240 -14.03 5.63 -7.33
N ALA A 241 -13.50 5.76 -8.54
CA ALA A 241 -14.10 5.14 -9.72
C ALA A 241 -14.26 3.63 -9.58
N ASP A 242 -13.29 3.00 -8.91
CA ASP A 242 -13.31 1.57 -8.63
C ASP A 242 -14.38 1.19 -7.58
N ALA A 243 -14.51 1.98 -6.53
CA ALA A 243 -15.52 1.77 -5.49
C ALA A 243 -16.95 2.08 -5.97
N ALA A 244 -17.11 3.03 -6.90
CA ALA A 244 -18.40 3.48 -7.39
C ALA A 244 -19.10 2.43 -8.26
N PRO A 245 -20.45 2.32 -8.21
CA PRO A 245 -21.21 1.54 -9.18
C PRO A 245 -21.02 2.08 -10.60
N ALA A 246 -21.31 1.27 -11.61
CA ALA A 246 -21.28 1.77 -12.99
C ALA A 246 -22.32 2.89 -13.18
N GLY A 247 -21.90 4.02 -13.77
CA GLY A 247 -22.75 5.18 -14.00
C GLY A 247 -22.00 6.51 -13.78
N ASN A 248 -22.75 7.58 -13.65
CA ASN A 248 -22.23 8.95 -13.63
C ASN A 248 -21.15 9.19 -12.58
N GLU A 249 -21.32 8.66 -11.37
CA GLU A 249 -20.34 8.83 -10.29
C GLU A 249 -18.97 8.27 -10.67
N ARG A 250 -18.94 7.08 -11.29
CA ARG A 250 -17.70 6.50 -11.81
C ARG A 250 -17.11 7.33 -12.92
N ASP A 251 -17.94 7.76 -13.87
CA ASP A 251 -17.50 8.51 -15.05
C ASP A 251 -16.91 9.86 -14.62
N GLU A 252 -17.53 10.54 -13.64
CA GLU A 252 -17.03 11.76 -13.02
C GLU A 252 -15.67 11.52 -12.32
N ALA A 253 -15.54 10.46 -11.55
CA ALA A 253 -14.29 10.13 -10.88
C ALA A 253 -13.17 9.83 -11.90
N VAL A 254 -13.46 9.11 -12.99
CA VAL A 254 -12.51 8.87 -14.09
C VAL A 254 -12.13 10.19 -14.79
N ALA A 255 -13.08 11.09 -15.03
CA ALA A 255 -12.81 12.39 -15.62
C ALA A 255 -11.91 13.25 -14.72
N HIS A 256 -12.15 13.26 -13.41
CA HIS A 256 -11.28 13.93 -12.45
C HIS A 256 -9.87 13.33 -12.44
N ALA A 257 -9.74 11.99 -12.45
CA ALA A 257 -8.45 11.34 -12.52
C ALA A 257 -7.68 11.78 -13.77
N ARG A 258 -8.34 11.81 -14.93
CA ARG A 258 -7.74 12.28 -16.19
C ARG A 258 -7.24 13.71 -16.07
N SER A 259 -8.07 14.63 -15.57
CA SER A 259 -7.70 16.05 -15.39
C SER A 259 -6.44 16.17 -14.52
N ARG A 260 -6.37 15.43 -13.41
CA ARG A 260 -5.19 15.48 -12.53
C ARG A 260 -3.93 14.91 -13.17
N LEU A 261 -4.03 13.87 -14.01
CA LEU A 261 -2.88 13.34 -14.76
C LEU A 261 -2.41 14.30 -15.86
N ASP A 262 -3.34 15.00 -16.52
CA ASP A 262 -2.99 16.04 -17.48
C ASP A 262 -2.31 17.23 -16.78
N ASP A 263 -2.79 17.64 -15.59
CA ASP A 263 -2.14 18.64 -14.73
C ASP A 263 -0.73 18.19 -14.31
N ALA A 264 -0.57 16.94 -13.88
CA ALA A 264 0.73 16.37 -13.55
C ALA A 264 1.72 16.42 -14.70
N ARG A 265 1.25 16.14 -15.92
CA ARG A 265 2.08 16.20 -17.13
C ARG A 265 2.53 17.63 -17.45
N LEU A 266 1.69 18.63 -17.18
CA LEU A 266 1.99 20.04 -17.41
C LEU A 266 2.91 20.63 -16.32
N SER A 267 2.74 20.25 -15.07
CA SER A 267 3.54 20.77 -13.94
C SER A 267 4.93 20.14 -13.83
N ARG A 268 5.20 19.09 -14.58
CA ARG A 268 6.47 18.37 -14.53
C ARG A 268 7.68 19.28 -14.82
N PRO A 269 8.73 19.25 -13.97
CA PRO A 269 9.85 20.21 -14.03
C PRO A 269 10.83 20.00 -15.20
N GLY A 270 10.57 19.05 -16.09
CA GLY A 270 11.42 18.68 -17.22
C GLY A 270 11.38 17.19 -17.52
N PRO A 271 12.30 16.66 -18.34
CA PRO A 271 12.37 15.23 -18.61
C PRO A 271 12.61 14.45 -17.32
N ASP A 272 11.61 13.67 -16.93
CA ASP A 272 11.63 12.74 -15.80
C ASP A 272 11.01 11.43 -16.29
N LEU A 273 11.88 10.45 -16.54
CA LEU A 273 11.47 9.19 -17.14
C LEU A 273 10.52 8.39 -16.25
N ALA A 274 10.76 8.39 -14.95
CA ALA A 274 9.92 7.67 -13.98
C ALA A 274 8.53 8.30 -13.90
N ALA A 275 8.45 9.65 -13.77
CA ALA A 275 7.18 10.36 -13.79
C ALA A 275 6.43 10.18 -15.11
N ASP A 276 7.13 10.21 -16.26
CA ASP A 276 6.55 9.98 -17.58
C ASP A 276 5.92 8.59 -17.72
N VAL A 277 6.62 7.57 -17.24
CA VAL A 277 6.14 6.19 -17.24
C VAL A 277 4.91 6.08 -16.34
N ALA A 278 4.99 6.58 -15.09
CA ALA A 278 3.89 6.52 -14.15
C ALA A 278 2.63 7.23 -14.67
N ILE A 279 2.76 8.45 -15.19
CA ILE A 279 1.64 9.22 -15.77
C ILE A 279 1.05 8.48 -16.97
N SER A 280 1.88 7.95 -17.88
CA SER A 280 1.42 7.23 -19.08
C SER A 280 0.64 5.98 -18.71
N ILE A 281 1.12 5.22 -17.75
CA ILE A 281 0.45 4.04 -17.22
C ILE A 281 -0.92 4.40 -16.61
N ASN A 282 -0.98 5.43 -15.76
CA ASN A 282 -2.23 5.85 -15.14
C ASN A 282 -3.25 6.43 -16.15
N LEU A 283 -2.77 7.14 -17.19
CA LEU A 283 -3.64 7.57 -18.30
C LEU A 283 -4.19 6.36 -19.08
N ALA A 284 -3.41 5.31 -19.25
CA ALA A 284 -3.88 4.08 -19.87
C ALA A 284 -4.99 3.41 -19.05
N ILE A 285 -4.93 3.47 -17.72
CA ILE A 285 -6.04 2.99 -16.87
C ILE A 285 -7.30 3.82 -17.12
N VAL A 286 -7.18 5.14 -17.19
CA VAL A 286 -8.30 6.01 -17.55
C VAL A 286 -8.93 5.57 -18.88
N GLN A 287 -8.11 5.28 -19.89
CA GLN A 287 -8.57 4.76 -21.20
C GLN A 287 -9.30 3.41 -21.03
N LEU A 288 -8.75 2.50 -20.24
CA LEU A 288 -9.40 1.20 -19.98
C LEU A 288 -10.78 1.36 -19.30
N TYR A 289 -10.92 2.30 -18.36
CA TYR A 289 -12.23 2.64 -17.79
C TYR A 289 -13.19 3.19 -18.81
N GLN A 290 -12.69 3.99 -19.76
CA GLN A 290 -13.45 4.55 -20.87
C GLN A 290 -13.73 3.52 -22.00
N GLN A 291 -13.34 2.26 -21.83
CA GLN A 291 -13.46 1.17 -22.81
C GLN A 291 -12.61 1.40 -24.08
N ASP A 292 -11.64 2.30 -24.05
CA ASP A 292 -10.70 2.56 -25.12
C ASP A 292 -9.42 1.72 -24.95
N ALA A 293 -9.53 0.44 -25.27
CA ALA A 293 -8.42 -0.50 -25.11
C ALA A 293 -7.28 -0.27 -26.12
N GLU A 294 -7.57 0.23 -27.34
CA GLU A 294 -6.53 0.56 -28.31
C GLU A 294 -5.76 1.81 -27.85
N GLY A 295 -6.45 2.86 -27.39
CA GLY A 295 -5.81 4.05 -26.82
C GLY A 295 -4.95 3.70 -25.59
N ALA A 296 -5.38 2.76 -24.76
CA ALA A 296 -4.57 2.25 -23.67
C ALA A 296 -3.28 1.58 -24.17
N LEU A 297 -3.35 0.75 -25.21
CA LEU A 297 -2.17 0.09 -25.79
C LEU A 297 -1.16 1.10 -26.36
N ASP A 298 -1.63 2.20 -26.96
CA ASP A 298 -0.78 3.26 -27.48
C ASP A 298 0.02 3.98 -26.39
N LEU A 299 -0.51 4.03 -25.15
CA LEU A 299 0.19 4.56 -23.98
C LEU A 299 1.11 3.52 -23.33
N LEU A 300 0.64 2.28 -23.20
CA LEU A 300 1.32 1.23 -22.43
C LEU A 300 2.56 0.68 -23.11
N LYS A 301 2.53 0.45 -24.45
CA LYS A 301 3.69 -0.10 -25.17
C LYS A 301 4.92 0.81 -25.07
N PRO A 302 4.81 2.13 -25.34
CA PRO A 302 5.94 3.04 -25.11
C PRO A 302 6.35 3.16 -23.65
N ALA A 303 5.39 3.10 -22.71
CA ALA A 303 5.70 3.14 -21.27
C ALA A 303 6.52 1.93 -20.86
N ALA A 304 6.13 0.72 -21.28
CA ALA A 304 6.88 -0.51 -21.02
C ALA A 304 8.31 -0.47 -21.59
N ALA A 305 8.47 0.06 -22.81
CA ALA A 305 9.79 0.21 -23.44
C ALA A 305 10.67 1.21 -22.67
N ARG A 306 10.10 2.33 -22.21
CA ARG A 306 10.81 3.33 -21.41
C ARG A 306 11.18 2.80 -20.03
N ALA A 307 10.30 2.06 -19.38
CA ALA A 307 10.56 1.40 -18.10
C ALA A 307 11.72 0.40 -18.24
N ALA A 308 11.71 -0.42 -19.30
CA ALA A 308 12.79 -1.34 -19.62
C ALA A 308 14.13 -0.62 -19.82
N ALA A 309 14.14 0.49 -20.56
CA ALA A 309 15.35 1.29 -20.78
C ALA A 309 15.89 1.95 -19.50
N ALA A 310 15.02 2.22 -18.53
CA ALA A 310 15.38 2.72 -17.20
C ALA A 310 15.80 1.62 -16.22
N GLY A 311 15.66 0.34 -16.59
CA GLY A 311 15.85 -0.78 -15.66
C GLY A 311 14.74 -0.91 -14.60
N ASP A 312 13.62 -0.18 -14.76
CA ASP A 312 12.47 -0.27 -13.86
C ASP A 312 11.61 -1.48 -14.21
N ARG A 313 12.00 -2.62 -13.66
CA ARG A 313 11.34 -3.91 -13.88
C ARG A 313 9.90 -3.93 -13.38
N SER A 314 9.64 -3.24 -12.26
CA SER A 314 8.32 -3.17 -11.68
C SER A 314 7.35 -2.38 -12.58
N ALA A 315 7.73 -1.17 -13.07
CA ALA A 315 6.90 -0.41 -14.01
C ALA A 315 6.71 -1.17 -15.35
N GLN A 316 7.74 -1.89 -15.82
CA GLN A 316 7.64 -2.73 -17.00
C GLN A 316 6.63 -3.86 -16.83
N ALA A 317 6.71 -4.61 -15.72
CA ALA A 317 5.78 -5.68 -15.39
C ALA A 317 4.34 -5.17 -15.34
N HIS A 318 4.17 -4.01 -14.74
CA HIS A 318 2.90 -3.35 -14.60
C HIS A 318 2.30 -2.95 -15.96
N ALA A 319 3.09 -2.33 -16.82
CA ALA A 319 2.64 -2.04 -18.18
C ALA A 319 2.24 -3.32 -18.93
N PHE A 320 2.98 -4.42 -18.77
CA PHE A 320 2.65 -5.70 -19.38
C PHE A 320 1.34 -6.29 -18.85
N GLU A 321 1.10 -6.21 -17.54
CA GLU A 321 -0.16 -6.63 -16.93
C GLU A 321 -1.35 -5.94 -17.60
N LEU A 322 -1.27 -4.62 -17.80
CA LEU A 322 -2.36 -3.87 -18.42
C LEU A 322 -2.46 -4.04 -19.93
N ILE A 323 -1.35 -4.25 -20.63
CA ILE A 323 -1.41 -4.65 -22.03
C ILE A 323 -2.21 -5.95 -22.15
N GLY A 324 -2.02 -6.88 -21.21
CA GLY A 324 -2.84 -8.09 -21.13
C GLY A 324 -4.32 -7.79 -20.89
N VAL A 325 -4.63 -6.82 -20.02
CA VAL A 325 -6.00 -6.35 -19.79
C VAL A 325 -6.62 -5.77 -21.07
N ALA A 326 -5.91 -4.87 -21.73
CA ALA A 326 -6.35 -4.26 -22.98
C ALA A 326 -6.58 -5.32 -24.09
N ALA A 327 -5.65 -6.26 -24.24
CA ALA A 327 -5.77 -7.37 -25.19
C ALA A 327 -7.00 -8.24 -24.89
N TRP A 328 -7.28 -8.52 -23.60
CA TRP A 328 -8.47 -9.27 -23.22
C TRP A 328 -9.76 -8.53 -23.57
N MET A 329 -9.83 -7.21 -23.35
CA MET A 329 -10.95 -6.36 -23.76
C MET A 329 -11.18 -6.40 -25.28
N LEU A 330 -10.12 -6.44 -26.06
CA LEU A 330 -10.14 -6.59 -27.50
C LEU A 330 -10.41 -8.02 -27.97
N LYS A 331 -10.69 -8.94 -27.06
CA LYS A 331 -10.91 -10.39 -27.33
C LYS A 331 -9.70 -11.12 -27.91
N ARG A 332 -8.51 -10.55 -27.79
CA ARG A 332 -7.23 -11.15 -28.18
C ARG A 332 -6.70 -12.04 -27.05
N ARG A 333 -7.42 -13.14 -26.75
CA ARG A 333 -7.22 -13.94 -25.54
C ARG A 333 -5.81 -14.53 -25.40
N ASP A 334 -5.28 -15.08 -26.49
CA ASP A 334 -3.93 -15.69 -26.47
C ASP A 334 -2.84 -14.63 -26.26
N GLU A 335 -3.04 -13.43 -26.78
CA GLU A 335 -2.15 -12.30 -26.56
C GLU A 335 -2.20 -11.85 -25.08
N ALA A 336 -3.39 -11.74 -24.51
CA ALA A 336 -3.57 -11.40 -23.09
C ALA A 336 -2.85 -12.36 -22.17
N VAL A 337 -3.01 -13.68 -22.37
CA VAL A 337 -2.34 -14.72 -21.58
C VAL A 337 -0.81 -14.61 -21.69
N LYS A 338 -0.27 -14.33 -22.88
CA LYS A 338 1.17 -14.14 -23.07
C LYS A 338 1.69 -12.91 -22.31
N TRP A 339 0.95 -11.81 -22.32
CA TRP A 339 1.34 -10.59 -21.60
C TRP A 339 1.28 -10.78 -20.10
N TRP A 340 0.23 -11.40 -19.57
CA TRP A 340 0.14 -11.71 -18.13
C TRP A 340 1.22 -12.69 -17.67
N GLY A 341 1.60 -13.68 -18.49
CA GLY A 341 2.72 -14.57 -18.18
C GLY A 341 4.07 -13.83 -18.12
N ARG A 342 4.28 -12.85 -19.01
CA ARG A 342 5.48 -11.99 -18.96
C ARG A 342 5.48 -11.09 -17.72
N ALA A 343 4.33 -10.50 -17.40
CA ALA A 343 4.20 -9.66 -16.22
C ALA A 343 4.44 -10.45 -14.93
N GLU A 344 3.85 -11.63 -14.82
CA GLU A 344 4.04 -12.54 -13.69
C GLU A 344 5.52 -12.88 -13.49
N HIS A 345 6.21 -13.25 -14.58
CA HIS A 345 7.64 -13.55 -14.54
C HIS A 345 8.45 -12.36 -14.03
N HIS A 346 8.21 -11.15 -14.55
CA HIS A 346 8.93 -9.96 -14.11
C HIS A 346 8.65 -9.59 -12.65
N TYR A 347 7.41 -9.74 -12.17
CA TYR A 347 7.10 -9.54 -10.77
C TYR A 347 7.77 -10.59 -9.87
N SER A 348 7.89 -11.84 -10.33
CA SER A 348 8.57 -12.88 -9.57
C SER A 348 10.08 -12.63 -9.46
N GLU A 349 10.70 -12.10 -10.52
CA GLU A 349 12.15 -11.76 -10.53
C GLU A 349 12.53 -10.70 -9.49
N ILE A 350 11.59 -9.85 -9.11
CA ILE A 350 11.81 -8.78 -8.12
C ILE A 350 11.07 -9.01 -6.80
N ASP A 351 10.47 -10.19 -6.57
CA ASP A 351 9.65 -10.54 -5.41
C ASP A 351 8.50 -9.56 -5.13
N GLU A 352 7.87 -9.03 -6.20
CA GLU A 352 6.67 -8.20 -6.05
C GLU A 352 5.42 -9.08 -6.00
N ARG A 353 5.20 -9.69 -4.83
CA ARG A 353 4.22 -10.76 -4.60
C ARG A 353 2.79 -10.39 -4.96
N GLU A 354 2.39 -9.15 -4.71
CA GLU A 354 1.03 -8.68 -5.03
C GLU A 354 0.82 -8.59 -6.54
N GLY A 355 1.80 -8.05 -7.29
CA GLY A 355 1.76 -8.00 -8.76
C GLY A 355 1.73 -9.40 -9.37
N GLN A 356 2.57 -10.29 -8.87
CA GLN A 356 2.60 -11.70 -9.26
C GLN A 356 1.24 -12.36 -9.00
N GLY A 357 0.66 -12.17 -7.82
CA GLY A 357 -0.63 -12.73 -7.45
C GLY A 357 -1.76 -12.24 -8.36
N ARG A 358 -1.75 -10.96 -8.78
CA ARG A 358 -2.72 -10.44 -9.76
C ARG A 358 -2.62 -11.13 -11.12
N CYS A 359 -1.40 -11.26 -11.61
CA CYS A 359 -1.18 -11.94 -12.89
C CYS A 359 -1.63 -13.40 -12.85
N LEU A 360 -1.35 -14.12 -11.76
CA LEU A 360 -1.84 -15.48 -11.55
C LEU A 360 -3.38 -15.54 -11.48
N GLN A 361 -4.04 -14.53 -10.91
CA GLN A 361 -5.50 -14.42 -10.95
C GLN A 361 -6.02 -14.24 -12.38
N HIS A 362 -5.39 -13.40 -13.19
CA HIS A 362 -5.77 -13.21 -14.59
C HIS A 362 -5.60 -14.51 -15.39
N LEU A 363 -4.44 -15.15 -15.26
CA LEU A 363 -4.14 -16.41 -15.93
C LEU A 363 -5.10 -17.52 -15.51
N GLY A 364 -5.35 -17.66 -14.21
CA GLY A 364 -6.29 -18.64 -13.67
C GLY A 364 -7.73 -18.41 -14.12
N SER A 365 -8.18 -17.15 -14.10
CA SER A 365 -9.51 -16.78 -14.61
C SER A 365 -9.65 -17.07 -16.11
N ALA A 366 -8.62 -16.76 -16.90
CA ALA A 366 -8.59 -17.05 -18.32
C ALA A 366 -8.63 -18.55 -18.60
N ALA A 367 -7.89 -19.37 -17.83
CA ALA A 367 -7.91 -20.82 -17.93
C ALA A 367 -9.29 -21.41 -17.61
N VAL A 368 -9.97 -20.95 -16.55
CA VAL A 368 -11.33 -21.36 -16.22
C VAL A 368 -12.29 -21.02 -17.36
N VAL A 369 -12.20 -19.82 -17.94
CA VAL A 369 -13.01 -19.39 -19.07
C VAL A 369 -12.73 -20.23 -20.34
N ALA A 370 -11.49 -20.67 -20.53
CA ALA A 370 -11.08 -21.53 -21.62
C ALA A 370 -11.48 -23.00 -21.43
N GLY A 371 -11.97 -23.38 -20.24
CA GLY A 371 -12.40 -24.75 -19.91
C GLY A 371 -11.35 -25.58 -19.15
N ASP A 372 -10.12 -25.09 -18.99
CA ASP A 372 -9.11 -25.69 -18.12
C ASP A 372 -9.37 -25.31 -16.65
N ARG A 373 -10.31 -26.04 -16.05
CA ARG A 373 -10.74 -25.79 -14.68
C ARG A 373 -9.69 -26.15 -13.64
N GLU A 374 -8.99 -27.26 -13.86
CA GLU A 374 -7.99 -27.75 -12.92
C GLU A 374 -6.76 -26.81 -12.87
N GLY A 375 -6.20 -26.50 -14.05
CA GLY A 375 -5.12 -25.52 -14.17
C GLY A 375 -5.53 -24.15 -13.65
N GLY A 376 -6.72 -23.70 -14.00
CA GLY A 376 -7.27 -22.44 -13.52
C GLY A 376 -7.39 -22.36 -12.01
N CYS A 377 -8.00 -23.38 -11.35
CA CYS A 377 -8.12 -23.43 -9.90
C CYS A 377 -6.77 -23.47 -9.20
N ARG A 378 -5.77 -24.14 -9.76
CA ARG A 378 -4.40 -24.17 -9.21
C ARG A 378 -3.80 -22.78 -9.21
N LEU A 379 -3.82 -22.06 -10.33
CA LEU A 379 -3.32 -20.69 -10.46
C LEU A 379 -4.05 -19.71 -9.53
N LEU A 380 -5.38 -19.83 -9.43
CA LEU A 380 -6.19 -19.00 -8.52
C LEU A 380 -5.84 -19.23 -7.05
N LYS A 381 -5.59 -20.47 -6.64
CA LYS A 381 -5.13 -20.78 -5.26
C LYS A 381 -3.74 -20.19 -5.00
N GLN A 382 -2.81 -20.29 -5.95
CA GLN A 382 -1.49 -19.68 -5.84
C GLN A 382 -1.60 -18.15 -5.72
N SER A 383 -2.47 -17.52 -6.52
CA SER A 383 -2.77 -16.09 -6.40
C SER A 383 -3.22 -15.72 -4.98
N GLY A 384 -4.14 -16.50 -4.39
CA GLY A 384 -4.66 -16.24 -3.04
C GLY A 384 -3.59 -16.31 -1.94
N VAL A 385 -2.54 -17.10 -2.13
CA VAL A 385 -1.41 -17.19 -1.17
C VAL A 385 -0.51 -15.95 -1.24
N LEU A 386 -0.35 -15.36 -2.43
CA LEU A 386 0.56 -14.24 -2.65
C LEU A 386 -0.08 -12.89 -2.31
N ARG A 387 -1.41 -12.82 -2.30
CA ARG A 387 -2.16 -11.58 -2.14
C ARG A 387 -2.56 -11.31 -0.70
N SER A 388 -2.48 -10.04 -0.31
CA SER A 388 -2.85 -9.59 1.04
C SER A 388 -4.36 -9.52 1.26
N PHE A 389 -5.19 -9.58 0.19
CA PHE A 389 -6.64 -9.54 0.32
C PHE A 389 -7.34 -10.64 -0.45
N GLU A 390 -8.51 -11.02 0.09
CA GLU A 390 -9.46 -11.83 -0.64
C GLU A 390 -10.11 -11.03 -1.77
N SER A 391 -9.90 -11.48 -3.00
CA SER A 391 -10.63 -10.94 -4.15
C SER A 391 -11.95 -11.70 -4.29
N PRO A 392 -13.12 -11.02 -4.28
CA PRO A 392 -14.39 -11.68 -4.55
C PRO A 392 -14.46 -12.31 -5.96
N LEU A 393 -13.66 -11.79 -6.92
CA LEU A 393 -13.49 -12.46 -8.22
C LEU A 393 -12.72 -13.77 -8.10
N LEU A 394 -11.70 -13.81 -7.26
CA LEU A 394 -10.95 -15.04 -6.98
C LEU A 394 -11.91 -16.12 -6.48
N ALA A 395 -12.74 -15.80 -5.48
CA ALA A 395 -13.75 -16.71 -4.95
C ALA A 395 -14.74 -17.15 -6.03
N GLN A 396 -15.25 -16.22 -6.83
CA GLN A 396 -16.18 -16.51 -7.92
C GLN A 396 -15.61 -17.48 -8.97
N TYR A 397 -14.36 -17.26 -9.39
CA TYR A 397 -13.71 -18.14 -10.36
C TYR A 397 -13.30 -19.49 -9.78
N LEU A 398 -12.89 -19.54 -8.51
CA LEU A 398 -12.65 -20.80 -7.80
C LEU A 398 -13.95 -21.63 -7.73
N GLU A 399 -15.06 -21.00 -7.38
CA GLU A 399 -16.37 -21.67 -7.35
C GLU A 399 -16.79 -22.15 -8.75
N ALA A 400 -16.61 -21.31 -9.79
CA ALA A 400 -16.91 -21.71 -11.17
C ALA A 400 -16.00 -22.87 -11.64
N GLY A 401 -14.75 -22.90 -11.24
CA GLY A 401 -13.80 -23.96 -11.56
C GLY A 401 -14.10 -25.28 -10.85
N THR A 402 -14.72 -25.24 -9.66
CA THR A 402 -15.05 -26.45 -8.87
C THR A 402 -16.42 -27.05 -9.20
N ARG A 403 -17.35 -26.28 -9.80
CA ARG A 403 -18.66 -26.81 -10.19
C ARG A 403 -18.53 -27.88 -11.28
N SER A 404 -18.99 -29.09 -10.97
CA SER A 404 -19.08 -30.20 -11.92
C SER A 404 -20.00 -29.88 -13.09
N VAL A 405 -19.68 -30.45 -14.25
CA VAL A 405 -20.25 -30.17 -15.58
C VAL A 405 -21.76 -30.33 -15.63
N ALA A 406 -22.53 -29.30 -15.30
CA ALA A 406 -23.88 -29.13 -15.74
C ALA A 406 -24.04 -27.72 -16.31
N ALA A 407 -23.84 -27.59 -17.60
CA ALA A 407 -23.89 -26.38 -18.43
C ALA A 407 -22.82 -25.34 -18.22
N PRO A 408 -22.21 -24.76 -19.29
CA PRO A 408 -21.37 -23.58 -19.17
C PRO A 408 -22.22 -22.45 -18.55
N PRO A 409 -21.68 -21.66 -17.62
CA PRO A 409 -22.39 -20.49 -17.14
C PRO A 409 -22.73 -19.63 -18.35
N GLU A 410 -24.00 -19.21 -18.46
CA GLU A 410 -24.39 -18.22 -19.47
C GLU A 410 -23.38 -17.07 -19.43
N PRO A 411 -22.91 -16.59 -20.59
CA PRO A 411 -21.99 -15.46 -20.62
C PRO A 411 -22.65 -14.32 -19.84
N ALA A 412 -21.95 -13.87 -18.82
CA ALA A 412 -22.40 -12.77 -17.97
C ALA A 412 -22.91 -11.62 -18.83
N PRO A 413 -24.04 -10.98 -18.48
CA PRO A 413 -24.72 -10.01 -19.34
C PRO A 413 -23.72 -8.97 -19.83
N ARG A 414 -23.72 -8.74 -21.14
CA ARG A 414 -22.81 -7.87 -21.90
C ARG A 414 -22.74 -6.48 -21.26
N GLY A 415 -21.75 -6.19 -20.48
CA GLY A 415 -21.52 -4.90 -19.84
C GLY A 415 -21.08 -4.96 -18.36
N ARG A 416 -21.42 -6.01 -17.62
CA ARG A 416 -21.02 -6.13 -16.21
C ARG A 416 -19.72 -6.92 -15.98
N GLY A 417 -19.37 -7.84 -16.88
CA GLY A 417 -18.23 -8.74 -16.69
C GLY A 417 -16.87 -8.06 -16.83
N VAL A 418 -16.66 -7.28 -17.89
CA VAL A 418 -15.38 -6.61 -18.17
C VAL A 418 -15.14 -5.44 -17.21
N VAL A 419 -16.17 -4.66 -16.91
CA VAL A 419 -16.08 -3.53 -15.97
C VAL A 419 -15.90 -4.01 -14.53
N GLY A 420 -16.57 -5.08 -14.13
CA GLY A 420 -16.35 -5.68 -12.80
C GLY A 420 -14.98 -6.35 -12.66
N TRP A 421 -14.43 -6.84 -13.77
CA TRP A 421 -13.09 -7.40 -13.81
C TRP A 421 -12.02 -6.30 -13.81
N LEU A 422 -12.15 -5.25 -14.61
CA LEU A 422 -11.35 -4.02 -14.54
C LEU A 422 -11.41 -3.39 -13.15
N ARG A 423 -12.61 -3.27 -12.58
CA ARG A 423 -12.84 -2.72 -11.25
C ARG A 423 -11.89 -3.30 -10.21
N ARG A 424 -11.59 -4.60 -10.27
CA ARG A 424 -10.77 -5.29 -9.29
C ARG A 424 -9.32 -5.46 -9.68
N THR A 425 -9.01 -5.40 -10.95
CA THR A 425 -7.64 -5.29 -11.45
C THR A 425 -7.05 -3.94 -11.04
N ILE A 426 -7.86 -2.88 -11.05
CA ILE A 426 -7.48 -1.51 -10.72
C ILE A 426 -7.45 -1.26 -9.20
N GLU A 427 -8.20 -1.99 -8.38
CA GLU A 427 -8.05 -1.94 -6.90
C GLU A 427 -6.60 -2.15 -6.45
N LEU A 428 -5.82 -2.81 -7.26
CA LEU A 428 -4.46 -3.22 -6.97
C LEU A 428 -3.39 -2.25 -7.51
N TRP A 429 -3.83 -1.20 -8.22
CA TRP A 429 -2.99 -0.15 -8.78
C TRP A 429 -2.63 0.95 -7.79
N ARG A 430 -3.03 0.80 -6.57
CA ARG A 430 -2.87 1.78 -5.52
C ARG A 430 -1.44 1.92 -5.01
N LEU A 431 -0.44 1.38 -5.70
CA LEU A 431 0.87 1.16 -5.13
C LEU A 431 2.05 1.90 -5.77
N ARG A 432 1.82 2.95 -6.57
CA ARG A 432 2.94 3.77 -7.05
C ARG A 432 2.66 5.24 -7.05
#